data_f1fe596fa3f3cec30fa33f7bd0053612
#
_entry.id   f1fe596fa3f3cec30fa33f7bd0053612
#
_cell.length_a   1.000
_cell.length_b   1.000
_cell.length_c   1.000
_cell.angle_alpha   90.00
_cell.angle_beta   90.00
_cell.angle_gamma   90.00
#
_symmetry.space_group_name_H-M   'P 1'
#
loop_
_entity.id
_entity.type
_entity.pdbx_description
1 polymer ?
#
loop_
_entity_poly.entity_id
_entity_poly.type
_entity_poly.pdbx_seq_one_letter_code
_entity_poly.pdbx_strand_id
1 'polypeptide(L)'
;MTAPETAPPARTGALAPLNHPVFRAVWITSLVTNFGGLIQSVGAAWMMSSIASAQMVALVQASVTLPIMLLSLAAGALADTVDRRKIMLAAQSFMLLVSAGLAIMTWMGLITPWVLLSFTFLIGCGVAFNGPAWQASVGDMVPRGDLAGAVTLNSMGFNMARSVGPAIGGLIV
;
A
#
# COMPACT_ATOMS: atom_id res chain seq x y z
N MET A 1 -34.34 41.52 -5.76
CA MET A 1 -32.97 40.88 -5.76
C MET A 1 -33.18 39.40 -5.52
N THR A 2 -33.32 38.64 -6.60
CA THR A 2 -33.43 37.17 -6.53
C THR A 2 -31.99 36.61 -6.40
N ALA A 3 -31.76 35.87 -5.32
CA ALA A 3 -30.49 35.18 -5.14
C ALA A 3 -30.24 34.22 -6.33
N PRO A 4 -28.99 34.10 -6.84
CA PRO A 4 -28.72 33.15 -7.90
C PRO A 4 -28.92 31.74 -7.34
N GLU A 5 -29.85 31.02 -7.94
CA GLU A 5 -30.10 29.60 -7.71
C GLU A 5 -28.80 28.83 -8.05
N THR A 6 -28.10 28.38 -7.01
CA THR A 6 -26.91 27.55 -7.18
C THR A 6 -27.35 26.23 -7.77
N ALA A 7 -27.04 26.02 -9.05
CA ALA A 7 -27.27 24.74 -9.72
C ALA A 7 -26.69 23.59 -8.86
N PRO A 8 -27.45 22.48 -8.66
CA PRO A 8 -26.97 21.34 -7.90
C PRO A 8 -25.69 20.84 -8.55
N PRO A 9 -24.67 20.45 -7.74
CA PRO A 9 -23.40 19.96 -8.28
C PRO A 9 -23.70 18.78 -9.19
N ALA A 10 -23.19 18.85 -10.42
CA ALA A 10 -23.29 17.75 -11.38
C ALA A 10 -22.85 16.46 -10.67
N ARG A 11 -23.72 15.45 -10.64
CA ARG A 11 -23.39 14.13 -10.12
C ARG A 11 -22.32 13.54 -11.02
N THR A 12 -21.06 13.74 -10.66
CA THR A 12 -19.95 13.11 -11.31
C THR A 12 -20.05 11.60 -11.04
N GLY A 13 -19.92 10.78 -12.07
CA GLY A 13 -20.06 9.33 -11.94
C GLY A 13 -18.98 8.75 -11.01
N ALA A 14 -19.25 7.62 -10.36
CA ALA A 14 -18.29 6.96 -9.45
C ALA A 14 -16.91 6.68 -10.11
N LEU A 15 -16.85 6.61 -11.43
CA LEU A 15 -15.64 6.41 -12.22
C LEU A 15 -15.01 7.71 -12.74
N ALA A 16 -15.63 8.87 -12.50
CA ALA A 16 -15.12 10.16 -12.99
C ALA A 16 -13.65 10.44 -12.59
N PRO A 17 -13.17 10.06 -11.40
CA PRO A 17 -11.76 10.25 -11.04
C PRO A 17 -10.77 9.57 -12.00
N LEU A 18 -11.15 8.47 -12.64
CA LEU A 18 -10.29 7.77 -13.62
C LEU A 18 -10.06 8.55 -14.93
N ASN A 19 -10.83 9.60 -15.19
CA ASN A 19 -10.60 10.50 -16.32
C ASN A 19 -9.38 11.40 -16.09
N HIS A 20 -8.93 11.56 -14.82
CA HIS A 20 -7.73 12.33 -14.49
C HIS A 20 -6.50 11.43 -14.65
N PRO A 21 -5.60 11.71 -15.61
CA PRO A 21 -4.51 10.79 -15.98
C PRO A 21 -3.53 10.55 -14.81
N VAL A 22 -3.27 11.56 -14.00
CA VAL A 22 -2.39 11.44 -12.82
C VAL A 22 -3.02 10.50 -11.79
N PHE A 23 -4.29 10.74 -11.41
CA PHE A 23 -4.99 9.89 -10.46
C PHE A 23 -5.06 8.44 -10.96
N ARG A 24 -5.42 8.24 -12.23
CA ARG A 24 -5.51 6.91 -12.83
C ARG A 24 -4.18 6.16 -12.78
N ALA A 25 -3.07 6.81 -13.17
CA ALA A 25 -1.76 6.19 -13.16
C ALA A 25 -1.33 5.78 -11.74
N VAL A 26 -1.48 6.69 -10.78
CA VAL A 26 -1.09 6.43 -9.38
C VAL A 26 -2.03 5.40 -8.73
N TRP A 27 -3.33 5.43 -9.03
CA TRP A 27 -4.30 4.44 -8.55
C TRP A 27 -4.00 3.02 -9.07
N ILE A 28 -3.71 2.87 -10.37
CA ILE A 28 -3.31 1.56 -10.94
C ILE A 28 -2.02 1.05 -10.27
N THR A 29 -1.02 1.92 -10.10
CA THR A 29 0.22 1.57 -9.42
C THR A 29 -0.05 1.12 -7.97
N SER A 30 -0.94 1.81 -7.26
CA SER A 30 -1.33 1.44 -5.90
C SER A 30 -2.05 0.09 -5.84
N LEU A 31 -2.90 -0.22 -6.83
CA LEU A 31 -3.52 -1.54 -6.96
C LEU A 31 -2.47 -2.63 -7.09
N VAL A 32 -1.53 -2.47 -8.03
CA VAL A 32 -0.45 -3.45 -8.26
C VAL A 32 0.38 -3.63 -7.00
N THR A 33 0.73 -2.54 -6.32
CA THR A 33 1.48 -2.58 -5.04
C THR A 33 0.71 -3.32 -3.96
N ASN A 34 -0.59 -3.04 -3.81
CA ASN A 34 -1.43 -3.70 -2.81
C ASN A 34 -1.54 -5.21 -3.08
N PHE A 35 -1.78 -5.62 -4.33
CA PHE A 35 -1.79 -7.03 -4.70
C PHE A 35 -0.43 -7.69 -4.44
N GLY A 36 0.66 -7.07 -4.89
CA GLY A 36 2.01 -7.58 -4.66
C GLY A 36 2.34 -7.76 -3.19
N GLY A 37 2.00 -6.78 -2.35
CA GLY A 37 2.22 -6.85 -0.90
C GLY A 37 1.42 -7.97 -0.22
N LEU A 38 0.17 -8.18 -0.63
CA LEU A 38 -0.67 -9.25 -0.06
C LEU A 38 -0.22 -10.64 -0.54
N ILE A 39 0.15 -10.80 -1.80
CA ILE A 39 0.75 -12.03 -2.31
C ILE A 39 2.05 -12.33 -1.56
N GLN A 40 2.92 -11.33 -1.42
CA GLN A 40 4.18 -11.45 -0.69
C GLN A 40 3.97 -11.83 0.78
N SER A 41 2.94 -11.29 1.44
CA SER A 41 2.64 -11.63 2.84
C SER A 41 2.27 -13.11 3.02
N VAL A 42 1.52 -13.68 2.06
CA VAL A 42 1.21 -15.12 2.04
C VAL A 42 2.47 -15.94 1.81
N GLY A 43 3.29 -15.58 0.82
CA GLY A 43 4.56 -16.25 0.54
C GLY A 43 5.51 -16.23 1.74
N ALA A 44 5.61 -15.08 2.44
CA ALA A 44 6.42 -14.96 3.65
C ALA A 44 5.91 -15.85 4.79
N ALA A 45 4.58 -15.88 5.02
CA ALA A 45 3.98 -16.75 6.03
C ALA A 45 4.17 -18.23 5.70
N TRP A 46 4.00 -18.60 4.44
CA TRP A 46 4.24 -19.95 3.95
C TRP A 46 5.72 -20.37 4.12
N MET A 47 6.64 -19.53 3.65
CA MET A 47 8.08 -19.77 3.82
C MET A 47 8.43 -19.93 5.30
N MET A 48 7.91 -19.05 6.18
CA MET A 48 8.16 -19.17 7.62
C MET A 48 7.62 -20.50 8.18
N SER A 49 6.48 -20.97 7.70
CA SER A 49 5.89 -22.24 8.16
C SER A 49 6.74 -23.45 7.79
N SER A 50 7.54 -23.38 6.73
CA SER A 50 8.43 -24.45 6.29
C SER A 50 9.78 -24.49 7.02
N ILE A 51 10.21 -23.38 7.63
CA ILE A 51 11.55 -23.24 8.25
C ILE A 51 11.49 -22.98 9.76
N ALA A 52 10.31 -22.73 10.34
CA ALA A 52 10.20 -22.33 11.74
C ALA A 52 8.87 -22.75 12.38
N SER A 53 8.71 -22.44 13.68
CA SER A 53 7.51 -22.76 14.47
C SER A 53 6.32 -21.86 14.14
N ALA A 54 5.11 -22.27 14.55
CA ALA A 54 3.89 -21.48 14.40
C ALA A 54 3.97 -20.08 15.06
N GLN A 55 4.72 -19.97 16.17
CA GLN A 55 4.94 -18.64 16.80
C GLN A 55 5.70 -17.70 15.88
N MET A 56 6.70 -18.20 15.14
CA MET A 56 7.47 -17.40 14.17
C MET A 56 6.61 -16.97 12.98
N VAL A 57 5.65 -17.78 12.55
CA VAL A 57 4.66 -17.38 11.50
C VAL A 57 3.82 -16.19 12.00
N ALA A 58 3.37 -16.19 13.25
CA ALA A 58 2.64 -15.06 13.81
C ALA A 58 3.51 -13.79 13.86
N LEU A 59 4.83 -13.93 14.11
CA LEU A 59 5.76 -12.80 14.11
C LEU A 59 5.95 -12.18 12.71
N VAL A 60 5.73 -12.89 11.63
CA VAL A 60 5.75 -12.30 10.26
C VAL A 60 4.72 -11.19 10.16
N GLN A 61 3.49 -11.44 10.61
CA GLN A 61 2.45 -10.40 10.59
C GLN A 61 2.76 -9.25 11.56
N ALA A 62 3.28 -9.57 12.73
CA ALA A 62 3.71 -8.56 13.70
C ALA A 62 4.85 -7.69 13.15
N SER A 63 5.82 -8.29 12.43
CA SER A 63 6.94 -7.57 11.81
C SER A 63 6.50 -6.53 10.79
N VAL A 64 5.42 -6.76 10.05
CA VAL A 64 4.85 -5.76 9.12
C VAL A 64 4.05 -4.70 9.89
N THR A 65 3.25 -5.11 10.86
CA THR A 65 2.31 -4.22 11.56
C THR A 65 3.02 -3.29 12.57
N LEU A 66 4.04 -3.80 13.25
CA LEU A 66 4.77 -3.05 14.28
C LEU A 66 5.36 -1.74 13.76
N PRO A 67 6.14 -1.70 12.64
CA PRO A 67 6.65 -0.45 12.13
C PRO A 67 5.53 0.51 11.68
N ILE A 68 4.41 0.01 11.15
CA ILE A 68 3.26 0.84 10.79
C ILE A 68 2.74 1.54 12.04
N MET A 69 2.55 0.84 13.14
CA MET A 69 2.08 1.44 14.41
C MET A 69 3.07 2.45 14.98
N LEU A 70 4.37 2.14 14.98
CA LEU A 70 5.39 3.00 15.56
C LEU A 70 5.69 4.24 14.71
N LEU A 71 5.67 4.10 13.38
CA LEU A 71 6.10 5.15 12.45
C LEU A 71 4.94 5.97 11.88
N SER A 72 3.67 5.54 12.04
CA SER A 72 2.51 6.19 11.42
C SER A 72 2.39 7.68 11.80
N LEU A 73 2.65 8.04 13.06
CA LEU A 73 2.58 9.42 13.52
C LEU A 73 3.68 10.29 12.87
N ALA A 74 4.92 9.79 12.88
CA ALA A 74 6.05 10.45 12.24
C ALA A 74 5.88 10.55 10.72
N ALA A 75 5.36 9.49 10.09
CA ALA A 75 5.06 9.45 8.66
C ALA A 75 3.97 10.45 8.28
N GLY A 76 2.93 10.60 9.12
CA GLY A 76 1.90 11.62 8.95
C GLY A 76 2.47 13.03 9.00
N ALA A 77 3.24 13.36 10.06
CA ALA A 77 3.90 14.65 10.20
C ALA A 77 4.86 14.96 9.03
N LEU A 78 5.56 13.95 8.52
CA LEU A 78 6.43 14.09 7.35
C LEU A 78 5.63 14.37 6.07
N ALA A 79 4.49 13.70 5.89
CA ALA A 79 3.60 13.90 4.74
C ALA A 79 2.95 15.30 4.71
N ASP A 80 2.89 15.99 5.85
CA ASP A 80 2.38 17.36 5.95
C ASP A 80 3.47 18.41 5.64
N THR A 81 4.76 18.08 5.80
CA THR A 81 5.87 19.02 5.69
C THR A 81 6.72 18.84 4.43
N VAL A 82 6.75 17.65 3.87
CA VAL A 82 7.57 17.29 2.70
C VAL A 82 6.67 16.97 1.50
N ASP A 83 7.20 17.18 0.31
CA ASP A 83 6.54 16.81 -0.94
C ASP A 83 6.15 15.32 -0.94
N ARG A 84 4.83 15.06 -0.93
CA ARG A 84 4.21 13.74 -0.85
C ARG A 84 4.69 12.81 -1.96
N ARG A 85 4.92 13.37 -3.16
CA ARG A 85 5.46 12.60 -4.29
C ARG A 85 6.85 12.04 -3.99
N LYS A 86 7.72 12.84 -3.35
CA LYS A 86 9.07 12.40 -2.97
C LYS A 86 9.01 11.31 -1.92
N ILE A 87 8.11 11.44 -0.93
CA ILE A 87 7.91 10.42 0.12
C ILE A 87 7.44 9.10 -0.52
N MET A 88 6.43 9.16 -1.40
CA MET A 88 5.91 7.98 -2.08
C MET A 88 6.98 7.30 -2.95
N LEU A 89 7.73 8.08 -3.74
CA LEU A 89 8.81 7.53 -4.57
C LEU A 89 9.91 6.89 -3.72
N ALA A 90 10.33 7.55 -2.65
CA ALA A 90 11.34 7.00 -1.74
C ALA A 90 10.85 5.71 -1.07
N ALA A 91 9.62 5.70 -0.55
CA ALA A 91 9.03 4.52 0.09
C ALA A 91 8.87 3.35 -0.89
N GLN A 92 8.38 3.60 -2.12
CA GLN A 92 8.21 2.58 -3.14
C GLN A 92 9.55 2.03 -3.63
N SER A 93 10.54 2.91 -3.87
CA SER A 93 11.90 2.48 -4.25
C SER A 93 12.55 1.65 -3.14
N PHE A 94 12.40 2.06 -1.89
CA PHE A 94 12.87 1.32 -0.73
C PHE A 94 12.23 -0.07 -0.65
N MET A 95 10.89 -0.15 -0.74
CA MET A 95 10.18 -1.44 -0.73
C MET A 95 10.60 -2.34 -1.90
N LEU A 96 10.81 -1.77 -3.10
CA LEU A 96 11.29 -2.52 -4.25
C LEU A 96 12.68 -3.14 -3.99
N LEU A 97 13.62 -2.35 -3.47
CA LEU A 97 14.98 -2.84 -3.15
C LEU A 97 14.95 -3.91 -2.07
N VAL A 98 14.16 -3.72 -1.02
CA VAL A 98 14.00 -4.70 0.05
C VAL A 98 13.37 -5.99 -0.47
N SER A 99 12.31 -5.90 -1.29
CA SER A 99 11.66 -7.06 -1.88
C SER A 99 12.58 -7.81 -2.87
N ALA A 100 13.36 -7.08 -3.66
CA ALA A 100 14.36 -7.67 -4.55
C ALA A 100 15.47 -8.38 -3.74
N GLY A 101 15.95 -7.76 -2.66
CA GLY A 101 16.89 -8.39 -1.72
C GLY A 101 16.36 -9.67 -1.11
N LEU A 102 15.09 -9.66 -0.66
CA LEU A 102 14.41 -10.85 -0.14
C LEU A 102 14.35 -11.96 -1.19
N ALA A 103 13.98 -11.62 -2.43
CA ALA A 103 13.91 -12.58 -3.53
C ALA A 103 15.29 -13.21 -3.84
N ILE A 104 16.34 -12.40 -3.86
CA ILE A 104 17.73 -12.87 -4.05
C ILE A 104 18.15 -13.81 -2.92
N MET A 105 17.92 -13.44 -1.66
CA MET A 105 18.24 -14.27 -0.50
C MET A 105 17.49 -15.60 -0.52
N THR A 106 16.21 -15.56 -0.96
CA THR A 106 15.38 -16.76 -1.13
C THR A 106 15.96 -17.66 -2.22
N TRP A 107 16.32 -17.08 -3.37
CA TRP A 107 16.93 -17.82 -4.48
C TRP A 107 18.25 -18.49 -4.10
N MET A 108 19.06 -17.80 -3.30
CA MET A 108 20.35 -18.32 -2.83
C MET A 108 20.22 -19.36 -1.70
N GLY A 109 19.01 -19.63 -1.20
CA GLY A 109 18.78 -20.55 -0.08
C GLY A 109 19.32 -20.04 1.27
N LEU A 110 19.54 -18.71 1.40
CA LEU A 110 20.10 -18.07 2.60
C LEU A 110 19.03 -17.58 3.57
N ILE A 111 17.77 -17.95 3.35
CA ILE A 111 16.67 -17.52 4.21
C ILE A 111 16.71 -18.26 5.53
N THR A 112 16.80 -17.45 6.59
CA THR A 112 16.57 -17.88 7.98
C THR A 112 15.34 -17.18 8.53
N PRO A 113 14.72 -17.67 9.62
CA PRO A 113 13.56 -17.01 10.23
C PRO A 113 13.81 -15.53 10.56
N TRP A 114 14.99 -15.22 11.08
CA TRP A 114 15.36 -13.83 11.44
C TRP A 114 15.60 -12.94 10.22
N VAL A 115 16.19 -13.47 9.16
CA VAL A 115 16.34 -12.74 7.89
C VAL A 115 14.97 -12.41 7.32
N LEU A 116 14.06 -13.39 7.27
CA LEU A 116 12.69 -13.17 6.77
C LEU A 116 11.94 -12.11 7.60
N LEU A 117 12.01 -12.18 8.93
CA LEU A 117 11.42 -11.16 9.82
C LEU A 117 12.02 -9.76 9.60
N SER A 118 13.34 -9.68 9.38
CA SER A 118 13.99 -8.39 9.12
C SER A 118 13.52 -7.77 7.81
N PHE A 119 13.43 -8.55 6.74
CA PHE A 119 12.94 -8.05 5.45
C PHE A 119 11.46 -7.65 5.51
N THR A 120 10.61 -8.44 6.17
CA THR A 120 9.20 -8.09 6.34
C THR A 120 9.02 -6.84 7.19
N PHE A 121 9.84 -6.65 8.23
CA PHE A 121 9.87 -5.42 9.03
C PHE A 121 10.24 -4.19 8.18
N LEU A 122 11.29 -4.30 7.37
CA LEU A 122 11.71 -3.22 6.47
C LEU A 122 10.61 -2.86 5.45
N ILE A 123 9.90 -3.85 4.89
CA ILE A 123 8.73 -3.60 4.03
C ILE A 123 7.65 -2.85 4.81
N GLY A 124 7.37 -3.26 6.05
CA GLY A 124 6.45 -2.55 6.94
C GLY A 124 6.82 -1.09 7.17
N CYS A 125 8.11 -0.77 7.30
CA CYS A 125 8.59 0.62 7.36
C CYS A 125 8.23 1.39 6.09
N GLY A 126 8.45 0.81 4.91
CA GLY A 126 8.06 1.44 3.64
C GLY A 126 6.55 1.70 3.54
N VAL A 127 5.73 0.72 3.94
CA VAL A 127 4.26 0.84 3.99
C VAL A 127 3.84 1.96 4.94
N ALA A 128 4.49 2.10 6.10
CA ALA A 128 4.19 3.13 7.10
C ALA A 128 4.33 4.55 6.53
N PHE A 129 5.35 4.81 5.70
CA PHE A 129 5.54 6.12 5.06
C PHE A 129 4.68 6.30 3.80
N ASN A 130 4.46 5.25 3.04
CA ASN A 130 3.67 5.34 1.80
C ASN A 130 2.19 5.64 2.07
N GLY A 131 1.59 5.05 3.10
CA GLY A 131 0.16 5.12 3.38
C GLY A 131 -0.35 6.55 3.60
N PRO A 132 0.16 7.32 4.58
CA PRO A 132 -0.26 8.70 4.83
C PRO A 132 0.00 9.61 3.63
N ALA A 133 1.16 9.50 2.98
CA ALA A 133 1.50 10.30 1.81
C ALA A 133 0.53 10.05 0.63
N TRP A 134 0.16 8.79 0.39
CA TRP A 134 -0.86 8.42 -0.59
C TRP A 134 -2.22 9.03 -0.25
N GLN A 135 -2.73 8.84 0.97
CA GLN A 135 -4.03 9.35 1.38
C GLN A 135 -4.11 10.88 1.26
N ALA A 136 -3.05 11.57 1.67
CA ALA A 136 -2.97 13.02 1.57
C ALA A 136 -2.90 13.51 0.12
N SER A 137 -2.30 12.74 -0.81
CA SER A 137 -2.14 13.13 -2.22
C SER A 137 -3.41 12.97 -3.06
N VAL A 138 -4.39 12.16 -2.63
CA VAL A 138 -5.63 11.94 -3.39
C VAL A 138 -6.38 13.24 -3.65
N GLY A 139 -6.46 14.10 -2.64
CA GLY A 139 -7.13 15.41 -2.75
C GLY A 139 -6.48 16.39 -3.74
N ASP A 140 -5.20 16.21 -4.02
CA ASP A 140 -4.45 17.06 -4.95
C ASP A 140 -4.55 16.58 -6.41
N MET A 141 -5.00 15.35 -6.62
CA MET A 141 -5.02 14.71 -7.95
C MET A 141 -6.38 14.83 -8.65
N VAL A 142 -7.45 15.17 -7.93
CA VAL A 142 -8.81 15.26 -8.46
C VAL A 142 -9.52 16.53 -7.98
N PRO A 143 -10.44 17.10 -8.77
CA PRO A 143 -11.29 18.19 -8.32
C PRO A 143 -12.15 17.78 -7.13
N ARG A 144 -12.58 18.77 -6.31
CA ARG A 144 -13.41 18.52 -5.11
C ARG A 144 -14.68 17.71 -5.40
N GLY A 145 -15.30 17.91 -6.59
CA GLY A 145 -16.48 17.17 -7.01
C GLY A 145 -16.25 15.66 -7.20
N ASP A 146 -15.03 15.27 -7.55
CA ASP A 146 -14.66 13.87 -7.80
C ASP A 146 -13.99 13.18 -6.59
N LEU A 147 -13.74 13.94 -5.50
CA LEU A 147 -13.01 13.43 -4.33
C LEU A 147 -13.70 12.21 -3.69
N ALA A 148 -15.02 12.26 -3.54
CA ALA A 148 -15.78 11.14 -2.97
C ALA A 148 -15.65 9.87 -3.84
N GLY A 149 -15.69 10.02 -5.17
CA GLY A 149 -15.44 8.93 -6.11
C GLY A 149 -14.01 8.38 -6.00
N ALA A 150 -13.01 9.25 -5.86
CA ALA A 150 -11.61 8.86 -5.72
C ALA A 150 -11.37 8.05 -4.44
N VAL A 151 -11.92 8.49 -3.30
CA VAL A 151 -11.86 7.76 -2.02
C VAL A 151 -12.56 6.40 -2.14
N THR A 152 -13.72 6.36 -2.80
CA THR A 152 -14.47 5.11 -3.02
C THR A 152 -13.66 4.13 -3.87
N LEU A 153 -13.09 4.58 -4.99
CA LEU A 153 -12.25 3.76 -5.87
C LEU A 153 -11.02 3.22 -5.12
N ASN A 154 -10.38 4.05 -4.30
CA ASN A 154 -9.24 3.61 -3.51
C ASN A 154 -9.64 2.51 -2.51
N SER A 155 -10.75 2.69 -1.80
CA SER A 155 -11.28 1.71 -0.84
C SER A 155 -11.69 0.40 -1.53
N MET A 156 -12.33 0.49 -2.70
CA MET A 156 -12.69 -0.68 -3.51
C MET A 156 -11.44 -1.44 -3.97
N GLY A 157 -10.42 -0.73 -4.47
CA GLY A 157 -9.17 -1.33 -4.92
C GLY A 157 -8.45 -2.05 -3.79
N PHE A 158 -8.35 -1.43 -2.61
CA PHE A 158 -7.76 -2.05 -1.42
C PHE A 158 -8.53 -3.30 -0.97
N ASN A 159 -9.87 -3.23 -0.89
CA ASN A 159 -10.70 -4.37 -0.50
C ASN A 159 -10.62 -5.51 -1.54
N MET A 160 -10.59 -5.19 -2.83
CA MET A 160 -10.40 -6.17 -3.88
C MET A 160 -9.05 -6.88 -3.75
N ALA A 161 -7.97 -6.12 -3.56
CA ALA A 161 -6.65 -6.70 -3.32
C ALA A 161 -6.66 -7.60 -2.07
N ARG A 162 -7.29 -7.14 -0.98
CA ARG A 162 -7.38 -7.89 0.29
C ARG A 162 -8.18 -9.20 0.17
N SER A 163 -9.20 -9.24 -0.68
CA SER A 163 -10.01 -10.44 -0.90
C SER A 163 -9.35 -11.43 -1.85
N VAL A 164 -8.75 -10.95 -2.94
CA VAL A 164 -8.23 -11.78 -4.03
C VAL A 164 -6.73 -12.04 -3.89
N GLY A 165 -5.96 -11.08 -3.35
CA GLY A 165 -4.51 -11.17 -3.21
C GLY A 165 -4.03 -12.43 -2.47
N PRO A 166 -4.56 -12.73 -1.27
CA PRO A 166 -4.19 -13.94 -0.55
C PRO A 166 -4.56 -15.24 -1.30
N ALA A 167 -5.68 -15.26 -2.04
CA ALA A 167 -6.06 -16.43 -2.84
C ALA A 167 -5.06 -16.67 -3.97
N ILE A 168 -4.64 -15.61 -4.69
CA ILE A 168 -3.59 -15.69 -5.70
C ILE A 168 -2.27 -16.13 -5.05
N GLY A 169 -1.90 -15.54 -3.91
CA GLY A 169 -0.70 -15.92 -3.16
C GLY A 169 -0.69 -17.40 -2.79
N GLY A 170 -1.83 -17.93 -2.28
CA GLY A 170 -1.97 -19.34 -1.94
C GLY A 170 -1.94 -20.30 -3.13
N LEU A 171 -2.26 -19.84 -4.34
CA LEU A 171 -2.14 -20.64 -5.57
C LEU A 171 -0.71 -20.72 -6.10
N ILE A 172 0.14 -19.75 -5.72
CA ILE A 172 1.53 -19.67 -6.20
C ILE A 172 2.48 -20.50 -5.32
N VAL A 173 2.17 -20.67 -4.03
CA VAL A 173 2.97 -21.41 -3.03
C VAL A 173 2.46 -22.81 -2.80
#